data_6865a111063d9d2277426661157adad9
#
_entry.id   6865a111063d9d2277426661157adad9
#
_cell.length_a   1.000
_cell.length_b   1.000
_cell.length_c   1.000
_cell.angle_alpha   90.00
_cell.angle_beta   90.00
_cell.angle_gamma   90.00
#
_symmetry.space_group_name_H-M   'P 1'
#
loop_
_entity.id
_entity.type
_entity.pdbx_description
1 polymer ?
#
loop_
_entity_poly.entity_id
_entity_poly.type
_entity_poly.pdbx_seq_one_letter_code
_entity_poly.pdbx_strand_id
1 'polypeptide(L)'
;MNDVKTWADIDASPLLQLPPEQRKKLHDANDERFRTFWAECFLTAQTPGRGEDAWSSVDFCKAFLDAFDFWEAKPGQTFSMYLRTAVRHAQAHDQQQEEMAVTGFGRETNRKIKKALEYMEKNGITESMLCRDPEKEQVIADIVGVGVKTLREALRSKQSVLSLDDTGGEDSALGDRVVSQEKSVEEK
;
A
#
# COMPACT_ATOMS: atom_id res chain seq x y z
N MET A 1 -32.79 0.36 -13.80
CA MET A 1 -31.73 -0.11 -12.88
C MET A 1 -30.79 -0.92 -13.75
N ASN A 2 -29.57 -0.47 -13.96
CA ASN A 2 -28.60 -1.30 -14.67
C ASN A 2 -28.21 -2.42 -13.71
N ASP A 3 -28.46 -3.68 -14.09
CA ASP A 3 -28.03 -4.84 -13.32
C ASP A 3 -26.50 -4.82 -13.26
N VAL A 4 -25.95 -4.79 -12.02
CA VAL A 4 -24.51 -4.87 -11.81
C VAL A 4 -24.04 -6.25 -12.28
N LYS A 5 -23.13 -6.28 -13.25
CA LYS A 5 -22.56 -7.51 -13.82
C LYS A 5 -21.86 -8.35 -12.73
N THR A 6 -21.83 -9.63 -12.94
CA THR A 6 -21.03 -10.56 -12.14
C THR A 6 -19.62 -10.67 -12.70
N TRP A 7 -18.67 -11.19 -11.91
CA TRP A 7 -17.33 -11.47 -12.42
C TRP A 7 -17.32 -12.48 -13.57
N ALA A 8 -18.29 -13.42 -13.60
CA ALA A 8 -18.43 -14.34 -14.71
C ALA A 8 -18.85 -13.63 -16.02
N ASP A 9 -19.71 -12.60 -15.90
CA ASP A 9 -20.11 -11.79 -17.06
C ASP A 9 -18.94 -10.94 -17.57
N ILE A 10 -18.11 -10.42 -16.67
CA ILE A 10 -16.86 -9.71 -17.00
C ILE A 10 -15.90 -10.64 -17.75
N ASP A 11 -15.64 -11.84 -17.20
CA ASP A 11 -14.74 -12.82 -17.80
C ASP A 11 -15.20 -13.32 -19.17
N ALA A 12 -16.52 -13.29 -19.44
CA ALA A 12 -17.12 -13.64 -20.73
C ALA A 12 -17.08 -12.49 -21.75
N SER A 13 -16.55 -11.31 -21.41
CA SER A 13 -16.55 -10.15 -22.30
C SER A 13 -15.81 -10.40 -23.62
N PRO A 14 -16.41 -10.07 -24.78
CA PRO A 14 -15.73 -10.18 -26.07
C PRO A 14 -14.45 -9.33 -26.16
N LEU A 15 -14.35 -8.25 -25.39
CA LEU A 15 -13.15 -7.41 -25.37
C LEU A 15 -11.91 -8.15 -24.89
N LEU A 16 -12.08 -9.11 -23.99
CA LEU A 16 -10.96 -9.92 -23.47
C LEU A 16 -10.45 -10.97 -24.48
N GLN A 17 -11.23 -11.24 -25.54
CA GLN A 17 -10.81 -12.12 -26.63
C GLN A 17 -9.97 -11.38 -27.68
N LEU A 18 -9.92 -10.06 -27.63
CA LEU A 18 -9.08 -9.25 -28.53
C LEU A 18 -7.61 -9.43 -28.17
N PRO A 19 -6.70 -9.42 -29.17
CA PRO A 19 -5.27 -9.37 -28.93
C PRO A 19 -4.86 -8.17 -28.04
N PRO A 20 -3.81 -8.28 -27.22
CA PRO A 20 -3.34 -7.18 -26.36
C PRO A 20 -3.13 -5.86 -27.10
N GLU A 21 -2.55 -5.89 -28.31
CA GLU A 21 -2.33 -4.69 -29.12
C GLU A 21 -3.65 -3.97 -29.51
N GLN A 22 -4.71 -4.72 -29.75
CA GLN A 22 -6.02 -4.14 -30.07
C GLN A 22 -6.69 -3.57 -28.82
N ARG A 23 -6.58 -4.23 -27.68
CA ARG A 23 -7.08 -3.72 -26.40
C ARG A 23 -6.37 -2.43 -26.02
N LYS A 24 -5.04 -2.39 -26.16
CA LYS A 24 -4.26 -1.18 -25.92
C LYS A 24 -4.69 -0.01 -26.82
N LYS A 25 -4.98 -0.26 -28.11
CA LYS A 25 -5.53 0.78 -28.99
C LYS A 25 -6.88 1.33 -28.52
N LEU A 26 -7.75 0.46 -27.99
CA LEU A 26 -9.04 0.90 -27.42
C LEU A 26 -8.84 1.74 -26.15
N HIS A 27 -7.89 1.35 -25.32
CA HIS A 27 -7.49 2.10 -24.14
C HIS A 27 -6.91 3.47 -24.52
N ASP A 28 -5.89 3.50 -25.39
CA ASP A 28 -5.20 4.73 -25.81
C ASP A 28 -6.17 5.72 -26.51
N ALA A 29 -7.13 5.21 -27.26
CA ALA A 29 -8.17 6.01 -27.91
C ALA A 29 -9.31 6.42 -26.96
N ASN A 30 -9.31 5.95 -25.72
CA ASN A 30 -10.41 6.12 -24.77
C ASN A 30 -11.78 5.73 -25.39
N ASP A 31 -11.80 4.60 -26.12
CA ASP A 31 -12.97 4.09 -26.83
C ASP A 31 -14.15 3.83 -25.88
N GLU A 32 -15.37 4.05 -26.34
CA GLU A 32 -16.58 3.87 -25.53
C GLU A 32 -16.71 2.44 -24.97
N ARG A 33 -16.33 1.43 -25.74
CA ARG A 33 -16.35 0.03 -25.30
C ARG A 33 -15.37 -0.20 -24.14
N PHE A 34 -14.18 0.41 -24.19
CA PHE A 34 -13.21 0.37 -23.11
C PHE A 34 -13.76 1.04 -21.85
N ARG A 35 -14.32 2.25 -21.98
CA ARG A 35 -14.89 2.99 -20.84
C ARG A 35 -16.05 2.24 -20.18
N THR A 36 -16.93 1.65 -21.01
CA THR A 36 -18.04 0.84 -20.50
C THR A 36 -17.53 -0.38 -19.74
N PHE A 37 -16.57 -1.11 -20.30
CA PHE A 37 -15.99 -2.29 -19.68
C PHE A 37 -15.26 -1.94 -18.37
N TRP A 38 -14.50 -0.85 -18.36
CA TRP A 38 -13.86 -0.34 -17.15
C TRP A 38 -14.88 -0.04 -16.05
N ALA A 39 -15.96 0.68 -16.39
CA ALA A 39 -17.01 1.04 -15.44
C ALA A 39 -17.73 -0.21 -14.87
N GLU A 40 -18.00 -1.20 -15.71
CA GLU A 40 -18.58 -2.48 -15.30
C GLU A 40 -17.68 -3.24 -14.33
N CYS A 41 -16.39 -3.32 -14.62
CA CYS A 41 -15.39 -3.95 -13.72
C CYS A 41 -15.31 -3.20 -12.39
N PHE A 42 -15.27 -1.86 -12.43
CA PHE A 42 -15.18 -1.03 -11.23
C PHE A 42 -16.42 -1.21 -10.34
N LEU A 43 -17.62 -1.11 -10.90
CA LEU A 43 -18.87 -1.30 -10.16
C LEU A 43 -18.98 -2.71 -9.58
N THR A 44 -18.54 -3.73 -10.32
CA THR A 44 -18.51 -5.11 -9.85
C THR A 44 -17.55 -5.27 -8.66
N ALA A 45 -16.40 -4.60 -8.71
CA ALA A 45 -15.39 -4.61 -7.64
C ALA A 45 -15.87 -3.91 -6.36
N GLN A 46 -16.69 -2.85 -6.51
CA GLN A 46 -17.19 -2.06 -5.37
C GLN A 46 -18.47 -2.63 -4.74
N THR A 47 -19.04 -3.70 -5.31
CA THR A 47 -20.29 -4.27 -4.80
C THR A 47 -20.06 -5.03 -3.49
N PRO A 48 -20.69 -4.66 -2.35
CA PRO A 48 -20.53 -5.33 -1.07
C PRO A 48 -20.97 -6.80 -1.10
N GLY A 49 -20.34 -7.64 -0.27
CA GLY A 49 -20.76 -9.04 -0.09
C GLY A 49 -20.20 -10.05 -1.09
N ARG A 50 -19.32 -9.63 -2.00
CA ARG A 50 -18.65 -10.56 -2.94
C ARG A 50 -17.26 -11.03 -2.46
N GLY A 51 -17.00 -10.96 -1.16
CA GLY A 51 -15.84 -11.60 -0.51
C GLY A 51 -14.51 -10.86 -0.65
N GLU A 52 -14.54 -9.58 -0.98
CA GLU A 52 -13.35 -8.76 -1.14
C GLU A 52 -13.50 -7.46 -0.35
N ASP A 53 -12.41 -7.05 0.28
CA ASP A 53 -12.28 -5.71 0.81
C ASP A 53 -12.48 -4.71 -0.33
N ALA A 54 -13.21 -3.62 -0.06
CA ALA A 54 -13.44 -2.58 -1.05
C ALA A 54 -12.08 -2.07 -1.55
N TRP A 55 -11.80 -2.28 -2.82
CA TRP A 55 -10.55 -1.80 -3.40
C TRP A 55 -10.53 -0.28 -3.46
N SER A 56 -9.41 0.31 -3.14
CA SER A 56 -9.21 1.74 -3.38
C SER A 56 -9.37 2.03 -4.87
N SER A 57 -10.05 3.13 -5.20
CA SER A 57 -10.27 3.51 -6.60
C SER A 57 -8.94 3.74 -7.35
N VAL A 58 -7.92 4.21 -6.64
CA VAL A 58 -6.59 4.47 -7.21
C VAL A 58 -5.88 3.17 -7.56
N ASP A 59 -5.84 2.21 -6.62
CA ASP A 59 -5.20 0.90 -6.83
C ASP A 59 -5.89 0.13 -7.95
N PHE A 60 -7.25 0.19 -7.96
CA PHE A 60 -8.03 -0.44 -9.03
C PHE A 60 -7.69 0.15 -10.39
N CYS A 61 -7.66 1.50 -10.53
CA CYS A 61 -7.38 2.14 -11.82
C CYS A 61 -6.00 1.76 -12.36
N LYS A 62 -4.95 1.83 -11.52
CA LYS A 62 -3.59 1.42 -11.91
C LYS A 62 -3.55 -0.02 -12.37
N ALA A 63 -4.04 -0.93 -11.52
CA ALA A 63 -3.99 -2.36 -11.78
C ALA A 63 -4.87 -2.78 -12.96
N PHE A 64 -6.01 -2.11 -13.17
CA PHE A 64 -6.91 -2.41 -14.29
C PHE A 64 -6.30 -2.10 -15.63
N LEU A 65 -5.63 -0.94 -15.78
CA LEU A 65 -5.01 -0.55 -17.04
C LEU A 65 -3.95 -1.58 -17.46
N ASP A 66 -3.05 -1.91 -16.54
CA ASP A 66 -2.02 -2.93 -16.78
C ASP A 66 -2.65 -4.31 -17.07
N ALA A 67 -3.66 -4.70 -16.29
CA ALA A 67 -4.33 -5.98 -16.50
C ALA A 67 -5.04 -6.04 -17.84
N PHE A 68 -5.74 -4.99 -18.25
CA PHE A 68 -6.46 -4.95 -19.52
C PHE A 68 -5.52 -4.98 -20.72
N ASP A 69 -4.43 -4.23 -20.66
CA ASP A 69 -3.46 -4.14 -21.76
C ASP A 69 -2.66 -5.43 -21.94
N PHE A 70 -2.24 -6.06 -20.85
CA PHE A 70 -1.32 -7.20 -20.87
C PHE A 70 -1.97 -8.56 -20.62
N TRP A 71 -3.30 -8.60 -20.40
CA TRP A 71 -3.99 -9.88 -20.19
C TRP A 71 -3.83 -10.83 -21.38
N GLU A 72 -3.46 -12.05 -21.09
CA GLU A 72 -3.48 -13.16 -22.04
C GLU A 72 -4.23 -14.34 -21.41
N ALA A 73 -5.17 -14.90 -22.16
CA ALA A 73 -5.94 -16.06 -21.71
C ALA A 73 -5.03 -17.29 -21.55
N LYS A 74 -4.95 -17.83 -20.33
CA LYS A 74 -4.21 -19.05 -20.01
C LYS A 74 -5.18 -20.09 -19.45
N PRO A 75 -4.93 -21.39 -19.69
CA PRO A 75 -5.76 -22.45 -19.13
C PRO A 75 -5.91 -22.32 -17.60
N GLY A 76 -7.16 -22.32 -17.12
CA GLY A 76 -7.46 -22.23 -15.69
C GLY A 76 -7.32 -20.85 -15.06
N GLN A 77 -7.02 -19.81 -15.85
CA GLN A 77 -6.93 -18.43 -15.37
C GLN A 77 -7.99 -17.55 -16.02
N THR A 78 -8.79 -16.84 -15.21
CA THR A 78 -9.75 -15.85 -15.69
C THR A 78 -9.18 -14.44 -15.58
N PHE A 79 -9.74 -13.49 -16.33
CA PHE A 79 -9.33 -12.08 -16.23
C PHE A 79 -9.57 -11.53 -14.82
N SER A 80 -10.70 -11.86 -14.21
CA SER A 80 -11.02 -11.45 -12.84
C SER A 80 -9.98 -11.92 -11.83
N MET A 81 -9.49 -13.16 -11.93
CA MET A 81 -8.41 -13.67 -11.07
C MET A 81 -7.10 -12.92 -11.30
N TYR A 82 -6.78 -12.62 -12.57
CA TYR A 82 -5.58 -11.87 -12.92
C TYR A 82 -5.66 -10.43 -12.39
N LEU A 83 -6.80 -9.75 -12.59
CA LEU A 83 -7.04 -8.39 -12.09
C LEU A 83 -6.94 -8.33 -10.55
N ARG A 84 -7.55 -9.29 -9.84
CA ARG A 84 -7.42 -9.36 -8.37
C ARG A 84 -5.98 -9.46 -7.90
N THR A 85 -5.19 -10.27 -8.60
CA THR A 85 -3.77 -10.40 -8.29
C THR A 85 -3.03 -9.10 -8.57
N ALA A 86 -3.31 -8.42 -9.68
CA ALA A 86 -2.73 -7.13 -10.02
C ALA A 86 -3.06 -6.04 -8.98
N VAL A 87 -4.34 -5.96 -8.53
CA VAL A 87 -4.74 -5.01 -7.47
C VAL A 87 -4.00 -5.27 -6.17
N ARG A 88 -3.92 -6.55 -5.73
CA ARG A 88 -3.16 -6.89 -4.51
C ARG A 88 -1.68 -6.52 -4.62
N HIS A 89 -1.09 -6.68 -5.80
CA HIS A 89 0.30 -6.27 -6.03
C HIS A 89 0.45 -4.75 -5.98
N ALA A 90 -0.50 -3.99 -6.56
CA ALA A 90 -0.50 -2.53 -6.50
C ALA A 90 -0.61 -2.04 -5.04
N GLN A 91 -1.55 -2.58 -4.26
CA GLN A 91 -1.72 -2.27 -2.84
C GLN A 91 -0.47 -2.59 -2.03
N ALA A 92 0.11 -3.78 -2.22
CA ALA A 92 1.33 -4.18 -1.53
C ALA A 92 2.52 -3.29 -1.90
N HIS A 93 2.58 -2.83 -3.15
CA HIS A 93 3.61 -1.90 -3.61
C HIS A 93 3.43 -0.51 -2.98
N ASP A 94 2.21 0.03 -2.98
CA ASP A 94 1.92 1.35 -2.43
C ASP A 94 2.14 1.37 -0.91
N GLN A 95 1.67 0.34 -0.18
CA GLN A 95 1.96 0.17 1.25
C GLN A 95 3.47 0.11 1.52
N GLN A 96 4.22 -0.58 0.67
CA GLN A 96 5.68 -0.64 0.80
C GLN A 96 6.35 0.71 0.55
N GLN A 97 5.87 1.50 -0.42
CA GLN A 97 6.38 2.86 -0.66
C GLN A 97 6.11 3.78 0.53
N GLU A 98 4.91 3.69 1.12
CA GLU A 98 4.56 4.42 2.35
C GLU A 98 5.48 4.02 3.52
N GLU A 99 5.69 2.71 3.74
CA GLU A 99 6.62 2.23 4.77
C GLU A 99 8.04 2.75 4.54
N MET A 100 8.51 2.78 3.29
CA MET A 100 9.83 3.32 2.95
C MET A 100 9.90 4.83 3.17
N ALA A 101 8.85 5.56 2.84
CA ALA A 101 8.77 7.01 3.04
C ALA A 101 8.81 7.38 4.54
N VAL A 102 8.10 6.61 5.37
CA VAL A 102 8.05 6.84 6.82
C VAL A 102 9.34 6.40 7.52
N THR A 103 9.88 5.24 7.17
CA THR A 103 11.03 4.66 7.87
C THR A 103 12.38 5.09 7.31
N GLY A 104 12.42 5.54 6.05
CA GLY A 104 13.66 5.80 5.31
C GLY A 104 14.46 4.52 4.95
N PHE A 105 13.94 3.33 5.24
CA PHE A 105 14.62 2.06 4.99
C PHE A 105 14.03 1.32 3.79
N GLY A 106 14.91 0.62 3.05
CA GLY A 106 14.50 -0.23 1.95
C GLY A 106 13.73 -1.49 2.41
N ARG A 107 13.03 -2.13 1.47
CA ARG A 107 12.16 -3.30 1.68
C ARG A 107 12.80 -4.41 2.53
N GLU A 108 14.03 -4.78 2.21
CA GLU A 108 14.72 -5.88 2.90
C GLU A 108 14.98 -5.53 4.37
N THR A 109 15.38 -4.28 4.62
CA THR A 109 15.61 -3.78 5.99
C THR A 109 14.30 -3.71 6.76
N ASN A 110 13.22 -3.19 6.19
CA ASN A 110 11.90 -3.16 6.82
C ASN A 110 11.39 -4.57 7.16
N ARG A 111 11.60 -5.55 6.27
CA ARG A 111 11.25 -6.96 6.54
C ARG A 111 12.02 -7.52 7.74
N LYS A 112 13.31 -7.20 7.86
CA LYS A 112 14.15 -7.61 8.99
C LYS A 112 13.72 -6.94 10.29
N ILE A 113 13.41 -5.64 10.24
CA ILE A 113 12.89 -4.89 11.39
C ILE A 113 11.54 -5.47 11.86
N LYS A 114 10.64 -5.82 10.95
CA LYS A 114 9.37 -6.47 11.30
C LYS A 114 9.61 -7.78 12.06
N LYS A 115 10.56 -8.60 11.60
CA LYS A 115 10.95 -9.83 12.32
C LYS A 115 11.54 -9.54 13.70
N ALA A 116 12.31 -8.46 13.85
CA ALA A 116 12.83 -8.05 15.16
C ALA A 116 11.68 -7.71 16.12
N LEU A 117 10.69 -6.96 15.67
CA LEU A 117 9.50 -6.61 16.47
C LEU A 117 8.68 -7.83 16.86
N GLU A 118 8.43 -8.75 15.93
CA GLU A 118 7.75 -10.03 16.20
C GLU A 118 8.52 -10.86 17.24
N TYR A 119 9.83 -10.89 17.14
CA TYR A 119 10.67 -11.57 18.13
C TYR A 119 10.59 -10.91 19.51
N MET A 120 10.65 -9.57 19.55
CA MET A 120 10.53 -8.80 20.78
C MET A 120 9.16 -9.02 21.46
N GLU A 121 8.09 -8.93 20.70
CA GLU A 121 6.71 -9.16 21.18
C GLU A 121 6.56 -10.57 21.76
N LYS A 122 7.02 -11.59 21.02
CA LYS A 122 6.96 -12.99 21.45
C LYS A 122 7.74 -13.26 22.74
N ASN A 123 8.80 -12.52 23.01
CA ASN A 123 9.66 -12.69 24.19
C ASN A 123 9.38 -11.65 25.28
N GLY A 124 8.37 -10.80 25.14
CA GLY A 124 8.01 -9.77 26.11
C GLY A 124 9.10 -8.69 26.27
N ILE A 125 9.88 -8.45 25.22
CA ILE A 125 10.98 -7.46 25.24
C ILE A 125 10.41 -6.12 24.76
N THR A 126 10.48 -5.11 25.62
CA THR A 126 10.07 -3.75 25.27
C THR A 126 11.25 -2.91 24.78
N GLU A 127 10.98 -1.84 24.03
CA GLU A 127 12.01 -0.89 23.60
C GLU A 127 12.79 -0.29 24.77
N SER A 128 12.09 0.00 25.87
CA SER A 128 12.74 0.51 27.10
C SER A 128 13.72 -0.48 27.73
N MET A 129 13.47 -1.78 27.57
CA MET A 129 14.42 -2.81 28.00
C MET A 129 15.66 -2.84 27.11
N LEU A 130 15.51 -2.68 25.78
CA LEU A 130 16.63 -2.62 24.86
C LEU A 130 17.53 -1.41 25.11
N CYS A 131 16.92 -0.24 25.35
CA CYS A 131 17.70 0.97 25.65
C CYS A 131 18.58 0.84 26.89
N ARG A 132 18.23 -0.07 27.82
CA ARG A 132 18.96 -0.31 29.08
C ARG A 132 19.94 -1.47 29.01
N ASP A 133 19.85 -2.30 27.99
CA ASP A 133 20.63 -3.53 27.85
C ASP A 133 21.21 -3.64 26.42
N PRO A 134 22.39 -3.05 26.19
CA PRO A 134 23.06 -3.06 24.90
C PRO A 134 23.38 -4.47 24.39
N GLU A 135 23.57 -5.45 25.28
CA GLU A 135 23.86 -6.83 24.89
C GLU A 135 22.64 -7.48 24.25
N LYS A 136 21.44 -7.26 24.82
CA LYS A 136 20.17 -7.72 24.20
C LYS A 136 19.92 -7.04 22.87
N GLU A 137 20.21 -5.75 22.77
CA GLU A 137 20.08 -5.02 21.51
C GLU A 137 20.97 -5.64 20.42
N GLN A 138 22.22 -5.95 20.74
CA GLN A 138 23.15 -6.62 19.83
C GLN A 138 22.65 -8.01 19.44
N VAL A 139 22.16 -8.81 20.36
CA VAL A 139 21.63 -10.15 20.11
C VAL A 139 20.44 -10.09 19.13
N ILE A 140 19.51 -9.15 19.31
CA ILE A 140 18.37 -9.01 18.41
C ILE A 140 18.81 -8.55 17.03
N ALA A 141 19.73 -7.59 16.95
CA ALA A 141 20.30 -7.10 15.71
C ALA A 141 20.96 -8.23 14.91
N ASP A 142 21.72 -9.11 15.60
CA ASP A 142 22.38 -10.26 15.00
C ASP A 142 21.39 -11.33 14.53
N ILE A 143 20.35 -11.64 15.33
CA ILE A 143 19.28 -12.60 14.95
C ILE A 143 18.61 -12.20 13.64
N VAL A 144 18.34 -10.91 13.46
CA VAL A 144 17.64 -10.44 12.26
C VAL A 144 18.57 -9.97 11.13
N GLY A 145 19.86 -9.90 11.41
CA GLY A 145 20.90 -9.53 10.45
C GLY A 145 20.82 -8.07 10.01
N VAL A 146 20.66 -7.15 10.99
CA VAL A 146 20.76 -5.69 10.81
C VAL A 146 21.80 -5.10 11.76
N GLY A 147 22.33 -3.91 11.46
CA GLY A 147 23.17 -3.20 12.40
C GLY A 147 22.38 -2.66 13.60
N VAL A 148 22.98 -2.64 14.79
CA VAL A 148 22.37 -2.07 16.01
C VAL A 148 21.86 -0.65 15.79
N LYS A 149 22.66 0.19 15.10
CA LYS A 149 22.27 1.56 14.76
C LYS A 149 20.98 1.59 13.92
N THR A 150 20.90 0.75 12.89
CA THR A 150 19.73 0.63 12.02
C THR A 150 18.50 0.13 12.79
N LEU A 151 18.67 -0.86 13.67
CA LEU A 151 17.59 -1.35 14.53
C LEU A 151 17.07 -0.22 15.43
N ARG A 152 17.94 0.53 16.07
CA ARG A 152 17.59 1.65 16.96
C ARG A 152 16.88 2.78 16.24
N GLU A 153 17.37 3.16 15.06
CA GLU A 153 16.72 4.18 14.20
C GLU A 153 15.33 3.74 13.76
N ALA A 154 15.18 2.47 13.39
CA ALA A 154 13.90 1.92 12.97
C ALA A 154 12.89 1.82 14.11
N LEU A 155 13.31 1.46 15.32
CA LEU A 155 12.43 1.47 16.49
C LEU A 155 11.96 2.89 16.80
N ARG A 156 12.83 3.89 16.70
CA ARG A 156 12.47 5.30 16.89
C ARG A 156 11.52 5.83 15.82
N SER A 157 11.69 5.45 14.56
CA SER A 157 10.82 5.89 13.46
C SER A 157 9.40 5.33 13.55
N LYS A 158 9.21 4.22 14.26
CA LYS A 158 7.88 3.64 14.54
C LYS A 158 7.18 4.26 15.76
N GLN A 159 7.88 5.08 16.55
CA GLN A 159 7.20 5.91 17.55
C GLN A 159 6.28 6.86 16.81
N SER A 160 5.01 6.85 17.17
CA SER A 160 3.91 7.49 16.45
C SER A 160 4.30 8.85 15.87
N VAL A 161 4.22 8.95 14.54
CA VAL A 161 4.22 10.26 13.87
C VAL A 161 2.92 10.93 14.29
N LEU A 162 3.01 11.90 15.20
CA LEU A 162 1.87 12.72 15.56
C LEU A 162 1.53 13.61 14.36
N SER A 163 0.27 13.61 13.94
CA SER A 163 -0.20 14.56 12.95
C SER A 163 -0.10 15.97 13.52
N LEU A 164 0.37 16.92 12.72
CA LEU A 164 0.35 18.34 13.09
C LEU A 164 -1.08 18.87 13.28
N ASP A 165 -2.07 18.17 12.69
CA ASP A 165 -3.49 18.47 12.83
C ASP A 165 -4.13 17.78 14.06
N ASP A 166 -3.36 16.94 14.79
CA ASP A 166 -3.86 16.28 15.98
C ASP A 166 -3.99 17.28 17.13
N THR A 167 -5.21 17.46 17.63
CA THR A 167 -5.49 18.37 18.74
C THR A 167 -5.19 17.74 20.10
N GLY A 168 -4.98 16.41 20.16
CA GLY A 168 -4.72 15.70 21.45
C GLY A 168 -5.80 15.93 22.51
N GLY A 169 -7.03 16.30 22.12
CA GLY A 169 -8.13 16.64 23.02
C GLY A 169 -8.09 18.09 23.56
N GLU A 170 -7.21 18.95 23.07
CA GLU A 170 -7.16 20.38 23.35
C GLU A 170 -7.61 21.20 22.12
N ASP A 171 -8.08 22.44 22.33
CA ASP A 171 -8.69 23.28 21.29
C ASP A 171 -7.77 23.75 20.16
N SER A 172 -6.46 23.46 20.22
CA SER A 172 -5.47 23.87 19.20
C SER A 172 -4.70 22.68 18.64
N ALA A 173 -4.54 22.66 17.30
CA ALA A 173 -3.74 21.65 16.62
C ALA A 173 -2.27 21.68 17.08
N LEU A 174 -1.58 20.55 16.99
CA LEU A 174 -0.17 20.43 17.38
C LEU A 174 0.70 21.38 16.55
N GLY A 175 0.34 21.59 15.27
CA GLY A 175 1.01 22.53 14.38
C GLY A 175 1.01 23.97 14.86
N ASP A 176 -0.05 24.39 15.54
CA ASP A 176 -0.17 25.75 16.11
C ASP A 176 0.74 25.98 17.32
N ARG A 177 1.23 24.89 17.92
CA ARG A 177 2.13 24.92 19.11
C ARG A 177 3.60 24.83 18.72
N VAL A 178 3.90 24.50 17.46
CA VAL A 178 5.28 24.42 16.95
C VAL A 178 5.75 25.84 16.68
N VAL A 179 6.58 26.37 17.56
CA VAL A 179 7.18 27.69 17.39
C VAL A 179 8.34 27.56 16.42
N SER A 180 8.32 28.34 15.32
CA SER A 180 9.47 28.46 14.44
C SER A 180 10.66 29.03 15.18
N GLN A 181 11.83 28.38 15.07
CA GLN A 181 13.09 28.90 15.60
C GLN A 181 13.77 29.91 14.66
N GLU A 182 13.16 30.14 13.49
CA GLU A 182 13.67 31.14 12.56
C GLU A 182 13.38 32.55 13.10
N LYS A 183 14.42 33.38 13.11
CA LYS A 183 14.27 34.81 13.48
C LYS A 183 13.38 35.52 12.46
N SER A 184 12.40 36.26 12.94
CA SER A 184 11.58 37.10 12.10
C SER A 184 12.45 38.03 11.24
N VAL A 185 12.02 38.27 9.99
CA VAL A 185 12.70 39.17 9.07
C VAL A 185 12.80 40.61 9.63
N GLU A 186 11.94 40.94 10.59
CA GLU A 186 11.91 42.24 11.27
C GLU A 186 13.01 42.41 12.34
N GLU A 187 13.69 41.29 12.72
CA GLU A 187 14.81 41.31 13.68
C GLU A 187 16.19 41.35 13.01
N LYS A 188 16.24 41.55 11.69
CA LYS A 188 17.44 41.76 10.90
C LYS A 188 17.53 43.20 10.46
#